data_c8b3fbe6aea1985d30f9f40be4709f5a
#
_entry.id   c8b3fbe6aea1985d30f9f40be4709f5a
#
_cell.length_a   1.000
_cell.length_b   1.000
_cell.length_c   1.000
_cell.angle_alpha   90.00
_cell.angle_beta   90.00
_cell.angle_gamma   90.00
#
_symmetry.space_group_name_H-M   'P 1'
#
loop_
_entity.id
_entity.type
_entity.pdbx_description
1 polymer ?
#
loop_
_entity_poly.entity_id
_entity_poly.type
_entity_poly.pdbx_seq_one_letter_code
_entity_poly.pdbx_strand_id
1 'polypeptide(L)'
;SKQNNSRCFKLMIQRAGVIPALFVCGLKMKIDKTRHHNRKLNRYLKETSMYNLKQTVTSLFAVLMMVVTFSTLAEEAPIEVYWEDLVPEGFNELAPPSVQHNGEMSQLQPDAPVVDTFDGKRVKIPGFVVPLEGTAELTTEFLLVPYFGACIHVPPPPSNQIVYVKFDEGVRIDNIYDAIWVTGELSTDGWKGDIASVGYRLKGEAVEGF
;
A
#
# COMPACT_ATOMS: atom_id res chain seq x y z
N SER A 1 46.68 23.40 46.90
CA SER A 1 45.81 24.27 47.77
C SER A 1 45.03 23.50 48.86
N LYS A 2 45.08 22.19 48.93
CA LYS A 2 44.41 21.36 49.98
C LYS A 2 45.24 21.27 51.29
N GLN A 3 46.53 21.57 51.27
CA GLN A 3 47.40 21.46 52.41
C GLN A 3 47.39 22.71 53.31
N ASN A 4 47.07 23.89 52.77
CA ASN A 4 47.05 25.13 53.57
C ASN A 4 45.80 25.27 54.46
N ASN A 5 44.66 24.69 54.10
CA ASN A 5 43.43 24.75 54.92
C ASN A 5 43.52 23.87 56.19
N SER A 6 44.30 22.79 56.16
CA SER A 6 44.44 21.91 57.33
C SER A 6 45.37 22.51 58.43
N ARG A 7 46.32 23.38 58.03
CA ARG A 7 47.21 24.04 58.99
C ARG A 7 46.52 25.24 59.70
N CYS A 8 45.73 26.01 59.00
CA CYS A 8 44.97 27.09 59.58
C CYS A 8 43.97 26.62 60.63
N PHE A 9 43.31 25.55 60.40
CA PHE A 9 42.35 24.99 61.34
C PHE A 9 42.98 24.35 62.57
N LYS A 10 44.18 23.81 62.42
CA LYS A 10 44.95 23.29 63.58
C LYS A 10 45.47 24.38 64.53
N LEU A 11 45.81 25.55 64.01
CA LEU A 11 46.23 26.71 64.82
C LEU A 11 45.07 27.36 65.56
N MET A 12 43.87 27.35 65.01
CA MET A 12 42.70 27.91 65.66
C MET A 12 42.19 27.09 66.86
N ILE A 13 42.34 25.79 66.80
CA ILE A 13 41.92 24.83 67.85
C ILE A 13 42.89 24.92 69.08
N GLN A 14 44.15 25.27 68.83
CA GLN A 14 45.12 25.34 69.89
C GLN A 14 45.03 26.63 70.76
N ARG A 15 44.29 27.68 70.32
CA ARG A 15 44.07 28.93 71.07
C ARG A 15 42.74 28.98 71.83
N ALA A 16 41.75 28.17 71.50
CA ALA A 16 40.50 28.05 72.23
C ALA A 16 40.53 26.77 73.06
N GLY A 17 40.89 26.92 74.36
CA GLY A 17 40.99 25.81 75.26
C GLY A 17 39.77 24.90 75.26
N VAL A 18 40.08 23.61 75.16
CA VAL A 18 39.21 22.52 75.53
C VAL A 18 37.94 22.34 74.72
N ILE A 19 38.13 21.74 73.49
CA ILE A 19 37.09 20.90 72.94
C ILE A 19 37.60 19.45 72.94
N PRO A 20 36.91 18.48 73.61
CA PRO A 20 37.39 17.11 73.64
C PRO A 20 37.53 16.51 72.25
N ALA A 21 38.67 15.82 71.99
CA ALA A 21 39.00 15.18 70.69
C ALA A 21 37.91 14.24 70.20
N LEU A 22 37.11 13.72 71.11
CA LEU A 22 35.93 12.88 70.80
C LEU A 22 34.79 13.58 70.02
N PHE A 23 34.61 14.90 70.24
CA PHE A 23 33.54 15.64 69.58
C PHE A 23 33.88 15.94 68.10
N VAL A 24 35.15 16.19 67.81
CA VAL A 24 35.65 16.47 66.45
C VAL A 24 35.65 15.20 65.62
N CYS A 25 35.95 14.04 66.23
CA CYS A 25 35.92 12.73 65.54
C CYS A 25 34.49 12.31 65.18
N GLY A 26 33.50 12.54 66.08
CA GLY A 26 32.09 12.27 65.83
C GLY A 26 31.48 13.10 64.72
N LEU A 27 31.83 14.40 64.65
CA LEU A 27 31.36 15.32 63.59
C LEU A 27 31.94 14.95 62.23
N LYS A 28 33.21 14.54 62.17
CA LYS A 28 33.89 14.14 60.92
C LYS A 28 33.31 12.83 60.37
N MET A 29 32.99 11.87 61.23
CA MET A 29 32.33 10.63 60.82
C MET A 29 30.89 10.84 60.31
N LYS A 30 30.15 11.78 60.95
CA LYS A 30 28.78 12.11 60.54
C LYS A 30 28.73 12.82 59.17
N ILE A 31 29.69 13.70 58.89
CA ILE A 31 29.84 14.41 57.61
C ILE A 31 30.25 13.44 56.48
N ASP A 32 31.14 12.50 56.73
CA ASP A 32 31.56 11.51 55.74
C ASP A 32 30.44 10.54 55.38
N LYS A 33 29.63 10.11 56.37
CA LYS A 33 28.50 9.23 56.16
C LYS A 33 27.40 9.90 55.30
N THR A 34 27.12 11.18 55.54
CA THR A 34 26.13 11.93 54.73
C THR A 34 26.67 12.21 53.31
N ARG A 35 27.94 12.48 53.14
CA ARG A 35 28.58 12.67 51.83
C ARG A 35 28.59 11.39 51.01
N HIS A 36 28.78 10.24 51.64
CA HIS A 36 28.75 8.93 50.99
C HIS A 36 27.31 8.54 50.59
N HIS A 37 26.33 8.87 51.44
CA HIS A 37 24.93 8.64 51.16
C HIS A 37 24.44 9.51 49.98
N ASN A 38 24.77 10.77 49.94
CA ASN A 38 24.43 11.69 48.87
C ASN A 38 25.08 11.30 47.52
N ARG A 39 26.31 10.73 47.53
CA ARG A 39 26.94 10.22 46.31
C ARG A 39 26.23 8.99 45.75
N LYS A 40 25.76 8.10 46.61
CA LYS A 40 24.97 6.90 46.18
C LYS A 40 23.60 7.34 45.62
N LEU A 41 22.93 8.28 46.29
CA LEU A 41 21.65 8.80 45.85
C LEU A 41 21.77 9.51 44.49
N ASN A 42 22.77 10.35 44.29
CA ASN A 42 22.98 11.02 43.00
C ASN A 42 23.34 10.06 41.88
N ARG A 43 24.05 8.95 42.17
CA ARG A 43 24.31 7.93 41.18
C ARG A 43 23.03 7.20 40.79
N TYR A 44 22.21 6.83 41.76
CA TYR A 44 20.93 6.18 41.56
C TYR A 44 19.96 7.01 40.74
N LEU A 45 19.84 8.31 41.07
CA LEU A 45 19.02 9.27 40.31
C LEU A 45 19.51 9.45 38.88
N LYS A 46 20.81 9.45 38.66
CA LYS A 46 21.38 9.56 37.32
C LYS A 46 21.14 8.30 36.49
N GLU A 47 21.23 7.10 37.08
CA GLU A 47 20.96 5.83 36.42
C GLU A 47 19.49 5.68 36.08
N THR A 48 18.57 6.02 36.98
CA THR A 48 17.13 5.98 36.72
C THR A 48 16.71 7.01 35.65
N SER A 49 17.30 8.20 35.66
CA SER A 49 17.05 9.23 34.64
C SER A 49 17.50 8.78 33.25
N MET A 50 18.67 8.16 33.12
CA MET A 50 19.15 7.63 31.84
C MET A 50 18.33 6.43 31.34
N TYR A 51 17.85 5.57 32.26
CA TYR A 51 16.99 4.44 31.91
C TYR A 51 15.66 4.94 31.35
N ASN A 52 15.01 5.87 32.04
CA ASN A 52 13.76 6.46 31.59
C ASN A 52 13.91 7.19 30.23
N LEU A 53 15.02 7.91 30.04
CA LEU A 53 15.30 8.59 28.75
C LEU A 53 15.46 7.57 27.60
N LYS A 54 16.19 6.47 27.83
CA LYS A 54 16.35 5.41 26.82
C LYS A 54 15.00 4.76 26.50
N GLN A 55 14.17 4.49 27.49
CA GLN A 55 12.88 3.87 27.33
C GLN A 55 11.89 4.77 26.57
N THR A 56 11.91 6.08 26.84
CA THR A 56 11.09 7.05 26.10
C THR A 56 11.53 7.18 24.65
N VAL A 57 12.83 7.22 24.38
CA VAL A 57 13.38 7.29 23.01
C VAL A 57 13.06 6.03 22.21
N THR A 58 13.21 4.84 22.80
CA THR A 58 12.86 3.58 22.12
C THR A 58 11.36 3.45 21.86
N SER A 59 10.51 3.91 22.77
CA SER A 59 9.07 3.94 22.59
C SER A 59 8.67 4.90 21.47
N LEU A 60 9.26 6.10 21.43
CA LEU A 60 9.00 7.09 20.37
C LEU A 60 9.43 6.58 19.00
N PHE A 61 10.58 5.89 18.94
CA PHE A 61 11.07 5.28 17.70
C PHE A 61 10.17 4.13 17.22
N ALA A 62 9.65 3.30 18.13
CA ALA A 62 8.72 2.24 17.80
C ALA A 62 7.38 2.79 17.26
N VAL A 63 6.86 3.87 17.86
CA VAL A 63 5.65 4.54 17.36
C VAL A 63 5.88 5.17 15.99
N LEU A 64 7.03 5.81 15.78
CA LEU A 64 7.39 6.39 14.48
C LEU A 64 7.50 5.31 13.38
N MET A 65 8.12 4.16 13.69
CA MET A 65 8.20 3.04 12.76
C MET A 65 6.81 2.45 12.44
N MET A 66 5.90 2.41 13.40
CA MET A 66 4.54 1.91 13.22
C MET A 66 3.71 2.83 12.30
N VAL A 67 3.91 4.15 12.36
CA VAL A 67 3.24 5.12 11.48
C VAL A 67 3.73 5.00 10.04
N VAL A 68 5.02 4.77 9.82
CA VAL A 68 5.59 4.63 8.46
C VAL A 68 5.08 3.37 7.76
N THR A 69 4.84 2.27 8.48
CA THR A 69 4.32 1.03 7.89
C THR A 69 2.84 1.11 7.49
N PHE A 70 2.05 1.99 8.09
CA PHE A 70 0.65 2.19 7.71
C PHE A 70 0.46 2.99 6.42
N SER A 71 1.47 3.75 5.98
CA SER A 71 1.36 4.61 4.79
C SER A 71 1.49 3.87 3.45
N THR A 72 1.82 2.57 3.45
CA THR A 72 2.08 1.79 2.22
C THR A 72 0.91 0.93 1.75
N LEU A 73 -0.26 1.00 2.41
CA LEU A 73 -1.43 0.17 2.08
C LEU A 73 -2.62 0.96 1.52
N ALA A 74 -2.42 2.19 1.08
CA ALA A 74 -3.43 2.88 0.28
C ALA A 74 -3.34 2.33 -1.16
N GLU A 75 -3.99 1.21 -1.44
CA GLU A 75 -4.26 0.75 -2.79
C GLU A 75 -5.14 1.80 -3.48
N GLU A 76 -4.65 2.38 -4.56
CA GLU A 76 -5.38 3.39 -5.32
C GLU A 76 -6.66 2.75 -5.89
N ALA A 77 -7.81 3.39 -5.69
CA ALA A 77 -9.07 2.90 -6.22
C ALA A 77 -9.00 2.81 -7.75
N PRO A 78 -9.56 1.76 -8.37
CA PRO A 78 -9.56 1.63 -9.82
C PRO A 78 -10.36 2.76 -10.46
N ILE A 79 -9.91 3.23 -11.62
CA ILE A 79 -10.63 4.20 -12.44
C ILE A 79 -11.80 3.49 -13.10
N GLU A 80 -13.03 3.96 -12.91
CA GLU A 80 -14.17 3.47 -13.67
C GLU A 80 -14.07 3.97 -15.11
N VAL A 81 -14.07 3.04 -16.07
CA VAL A 81 -13.95 3.31 -17.50
C VAL A 81 -15.13 2.67 -18.20
N TYR A 82 -15.83 3.45 -19.00
CA TYR A 82 -16.96 3.01 -19.80
C TYR A 82 -16.54 2.82 -21.26
N TRP A 83 -17.36 2.15 -22.03
CA TRP A 83 -17.04 1.79 -23.43
C TRP A 83 -16.84 3.02 -24.32
N GLU A 84 -17.51 4.13 -24.03
CA GLU A 84 -17.35 5.41 -24.71
C GLU A 84 -15.96 6.00 -24.49
N ASP A 85 -15.36 5.79 -23.33
CA ASP A 85 -14.04 6.30 -22.96
C ASP A 85 -12.90 5.56 -23.70
N LEU A 86 -13.19 4.35 -24.21
CA LEU A 86 -12.26 3.52 -24.97
C LEU A 86 -12.26 3.83 -26.47
N VAL A 87 -13.09 4.75 -26.94
CA VAL A 87 -13.21 5.15 -28.32
C VAL A 87 -12.62 6.56 -28.49
N PRO A 88 -11.67 6.76 -29.43
CA PRO A 88 -11.14 8.10 -29.68
C PRO A 88 -12.23 9.06 -30.16
N GLU A 89 -12.14 10.34 -29.75
CA GLU A 89 -13.06 11.39 -30.21
C GLU A 89 -13.15 11.45 -31.75
N GLY A 90 -14.36 11.48 -32.27
CA GLY A 90 -14.62 11.55 -33.72
C GLY A 90 -14.56 10.20 -34.44
N PHE A 91 -14.24 9.11 -33.74
CA PHE A 91 -14.43 7.77 -34.26
C PHE A 91 -15.90 7.39 -34.06
N ASN A 92 -16.62 7.32 -35.18
CA ASN A 92 -18.08 7.07 -35.16
C ASN A 92 -18.35 5.61 -34.75
N GLU A 93 -18.82 5.54 -33.64
CA GLU A 93 -19.53 4.72 -32.76
C GLU A 93 -20.31 3.52 -33.33
N LEU A 94 -20.33 2.51 -32.56
CA LEU A 94 -21.34 1.58 -32.06
C LEU A 94 -22.79 1.72 -32.61
N ALA A 95 -22.92 1.82 -33.93
CA ALA A 95 -24.16 1.30 -34.50
C ALA A 95 -24.15 -0.21 -34.23
N PRO A 96 -25.15 -0.79 -33.52
CA PRO A 96 -25.27 -2.23 -33.42
C PRO A 96 -25.11 -2.80 -34.82
N PRO A 97 -24.27 -3.84 -35.00
CA PRO A 97 -24.02 -4.37 -36.31
C PRO A 97 -25.38 -4.74 -36.95
N SER A 98 -25.64 -4.14 -38.09
CA SER A 98 -26.78 -4.60 -38.88
C SER A 98 -26.51 -6.04 -39.27
N VAL A 99 -27.31 -6.97 -38.76
CA VAL A 99 -27.19 -8.40 -39.05
C VAL A 99 -27.35 -8.56 -40.55
N GLN A 100 -26.24 -8.69 -41.27
CA GLN A 100 -26.27 -9.09 -42.65
C GLN A 100 -26.40 -10.60 -42.67
N HIS A 101 -27.55 -11.10 -43.15
CA HIS A 101 -27.91 -12.53 -43.21
C HIS A 101 -27.14 -13.30 -44.29
N ASN A 102 -25.96 -12.86 -44.70
CA ASN A 102 -25.12 -13.54 -45.70
C ASN A 102 -24.18 -14.61 -45.14
N GLY A 103 -24.30 -14.94 -43.85
CA GLY A 103 -23.61 -16.09 -43.24
C GLY A 103 -22.15 -15.88 -42.84
N GLU A 104 -21.56 -14.71 -43.07
CA GLU A 104 -20.22 -14.38 -42.63
C GLU A 104 -20.25 -13.45 -41.41
N MET A 105 -19.81 -13.97 -40.26
CA MET A 105 -19.66 -13.22 -39.00
C MET A 105 -18.28 -12.55 -38.96
N SER A 106 -17.95 -11.72 -39.95
CA SER A 106 -16.69 -10.99 -39.95
C SER A 106 -16.76 -9.78 -39.00
N GLN A 107 -15.68 -9.58 -38.26
CA GLN A 107 -15.53 -8.43 -37.34
C GLN A 107 -15.59 -7.10 -38.09
N LEU A 108 -16.36 -6.16 -37.53
CA LEU A 108 -16.36 -4.79 -38.00
C LEU A 108 -15.11 -4.09 -37.44
N GLN A 109 -14.33 -3.46 -38.32
CA GLN A 109 -13.15 -2.67 -37.95
C GLN A 109 -12.17 -3.41 -37.00
N PRO A 110 -11.49 -4.48 -37.46
CA PRO A 110 -10.55 -5.23 -36.63
C PRO A 110 -9.29 -4.44 -36.21
N ASP A 111 -9.03 -3.30 -36.85
CA ASP A 111 -7.89 -2.42 -36.57
C ASP A 111 -8.39 -1.02 -36.14
N ALA A 112 -9.45 -0.97 -35.31
CA ALA A 112 -9.97 0.28 -34.80
C ALA A 112 -8.95 0.98 -33.87
N PRO A 113 -8.82 2.31 -33.93
CA PRO A 113 -7.87 3.03 -33.09
C PRO A 113 -8.26 2.97 -31.61
N VAL A 114 -7.25 2.93 -30.73
CA VAL A 114 -7.37 2.83 -29.28
C VAL A 114 -7.07 4.17 -28.60
N VAL A 115 -7.44 4.31 -27.31
CA VAL A 115 -7.16 5.46 -26.46
C VAL A 115 -6.06 5.08 -25.46
N ASP A 116 -4.92 5.77 -25.51
CA ASP A 116 -3.74 5.47 -24.67
C ASP A 116 -3.86 6.06 -23.24
N THR A 117 -4.92 6.82 -22.95
CA THR A 117 -5.09 7.51 -21.66
C THR A 117 -5.08 6.56 -20.45
N PHE A 118 -5.53 5.33 -20.66
CA PHE A 118 -5.65 4.31 -19.60
C PHE A 118 -4.57 3.25 -19.64
N ASP A 119 -3.59 3.36 -20.53
CA ASP A 119 -2.49 2.40 -20.65
C ASP A 119 -1.69 2.31 -19.36
N GLY A 120 -1.44 1.08 -18.88
CA GLY A 120 -0.75 0.78 -17.62
C GLY A 120 -1.52 1.22 -16.35
N LYS A 121 -2.79 1.61 -16.46
CA LYS A 121 -3.59 2.03 -15.30
C LYS A 121 -4.49 0.92 -14.79
N ARG A 122 -4.75 0.95 -13.49
CA ARG A 122 -5.72 0.10 -12.83
C ARG A 122 -7.12 0.65 -13.08
N VAL A 123 -7.92 -0.10 -13.81
CA VAL A 123 -9.27 0.30 -14.26
C VAL A 123 -10.33 -0.70 -13.82
N LYS A 124 -11.60 -0.29 -13.89
CA LYS A 124 -12.76 -1.11 -13.67
C LYS A 124 -13.74 -0.88 -14.84
N ILE A 125 -14.02 -1.94 -15.61
CA ILE A 125 -14.78 -1.87 -16.87
C ILE A 125 -16.01 -2.77 -16.75
N PRO A 126 -17.23 -2.31 -17.09
CA PRO A 126 -18.42 -3.15 -17.09
C PRO A 126 -18.58 -3.85 -18.46
N GLY A 127 -19.10 -5.08 -18.46
CA GLY A 127 -19.39 -5.76 -19.73
C GLY A 127 -19.91 -7.18 -19.57
N PHE A 128 -20.09 -7.84 -20.70
CA PHE A 128 -20.50 -9.23 -20.81
C PHE A 128 -19.32 -10.12 -21.16
N VAL A 129 -19.34 -11.34 -20.65
CA VAL A 129 -18.24 -12.30 -20.78
C VAL A 129 -18.46 -13.24 -21.96
N VAL A 130 -17.43 -13.36 -22.80
CA VAL A 130 -17.31 -14.41 -23.82
C VAL A 130 -16.14 -15.29 -23.43
N PRO A 131 -16.36 -16.46 -22.80
CA PRO A 131 -15.29 -17.33 -22.33
C PRO A 131 -14.43 -17.85 -23.49
N LEU A 132 -13.10 -17.86 -23.32
CA LEU A 132 -12.14 -18.42 -24.26
C LEU A 132 -11.48 -19.66 -23.67
N GLU A 133 -10.94 -19.58 -22.48
CA GLU A 133 -10.26 -20.67 -21.79
C GLU A 133 -10.66 -20.75 -20.32
N GLY A 134 -10.65 -21.97 -19.77
CA GLY A 134 -10.97 -22.23 -18.38
C GLY A 134 -11.51 -23.62 -18.15
N THR A 135 -12.02 -23.85 -16.93
CA THR A 135 -12.75 -25.05 -16.53
C THR A 135 -14.23 -24.71 -16.31
N ALA A 136 -15.04 -25.69 -15.88
CA ALA A 136 -16.44 -25.48 -15.55
C ALA A 136 -16.63 -24.53 -14.33
N GLU A 137 -15.62 -24.42 -13.46
CA GLU A 137 -15.66 -23.63 -12.23
C GLU A 137 -14.89 -22.31 -12.33
N LEU A 138 -13.83 -22.25 -13.16
CA LEU A 138 -12.92 -21.10 -13.24
C LEU A 138 -12.63 -20.73 -14.69
N THR A 139 -12.84 -19.46 -15.04
CA THR A 139 -12.48 -18.88 -16.34
C THR A 139 -11.13 -18.18 -16.20
N THR A 140 -10.17 -18.56 -17.05
CA THR A 140 -8.82 -17.95 -17.05
C THR A 140 -8.66 -16.87 -18.10
N GLU A 141 -9.32 -17.05 -19.26
CA GLU A 141 -9.27 -16.11 -20.37
C GLU A 141 -10.66 -15.89 -20.98
N PHE A 142 -11.02 -14.64 -21.23
CA PHE A 142 -12.29 -14.29 -21.86
C PHE A 142 -12.22 -12.94 -22.59
N LEU A 143 -13.14 -12.70 -23.48
CA LEU A 143 -13.39 -11.36 -24.02
C LEU A 143 -14.46 -10.67 -23.18
N LEU A 144 -14.20 -9.41 -22.84
CA LEU A 144 -15.21 -8.51 -22.26
C LEU A 144 -15.74 -7.63 -23.38
N VAL A 145 -17.06 -7.55 -23.49
CA VAL A 145 -17.76 -6.88 -24.60
C VAL A 145 -18.92 -6.01 -24.09
N PRO A 146 -19.33 -4.95 -24.82
CA PRO A 146 -20.31 -3.98 -24.33
C PRO A 146 -21.76 -4.49 -24.30
N TYR A 147 -22.09 -5.54 -25.04
CA TYR A 147 -23.45 -6.05 -25.09
C TYR A 147 -23.48 -7.57 -25.15
N PHE A 148 -24.55 -8.15 -24.66
CA PHE A 148 -24.77 -9.59 -24.65
C PHE A 148 -24.83 -10.16 -26.06
N GLY A 149 -24.21 -11.32 -26.25
CA GLY A 149 -24.20 -12.08 -27.51
C GLY A 149 -23.19 -11.60 -28.56
N ALA A 150 -22.43 -10.57 -28.31
CA ALA A 150 -21.31 -10.18 -29.16
C ALA A 150 -20.33 -11.34 -29.34
N CYS A 151 -19.75 -11.47 -30.54
CA CYS A 151 -18.81 -12.54 -30.91
C CYS A 151 -19.40 -13.95 -30.93
N ILE A 152 -20.63 -14.18 -30.46
CA ILE A 152 -21.28 -15.49 -30.41
C ILE A 152 -22.52 -15.53 -31.31
N HIS A 153 -23.42 -14.59 -31.15
CA HIS A 153 -24.71 -14.54 -31.87
C HIS A 153 -24.79 -13.42 -32.89
N VAL A 154 -23.95 -12.40 -32.73
CA VAL A 154 -23.79 -11.29 -33.67
C VAL A 154 -22.30 -11.08 -33.95
N PRO A 155 -21.94 -10.44 -35.11
CA PRO A 155 -20.55 -10.17 -35.44
C PRO A 155 -19.80 -9.45 -34.30
N PRO A 156 -18.48 -9.69 -34.14
CA PRO A 156 -17.68 -8.98 -33.18
C PRO A 156 -17.74 -7.46 -33.42
N PRO A 157 -17.81 -6.65 -32.35
CA PRO A 157 -17.72 -5.20 -32.47
C PRO A 157 -16.32 -4.76 -32.95
N PRO A 158 -16.12 -3.45 -33.22
CA PRO A 158 -14.78 -2.91 -33.49
C PRO A 158 -13.76 -3.33 -32.43
N SER A 159 -12.49 -3.46 -32.80
CA SER A 159 -11.44 -3.94 -31.88
C SER A 159 -11.30 -3.09 -30.62
N ASN A 160 -11.53 -1.76 -30.68
CA ASN A 160 -11.53 -0.86 -29.53
C ASN A 160 -12.76 -0.98 -28.60
N GLN A 161 -13.68 -1.88 -28.91
CA GLN A 161 -14.85 -2.26 -28.11
C GLN A 161 -14.79 -3.72 -27.65
N ILE A 162 -13.60 -4.29 -27.61
CA ILE A 162 -13.33 -5.61 -27.07
C ILE A 162 -12.08 -5.53 -26.20
N VAL A 163 -12.18 -6.05 -24.98
CA VAL A 163 -11.05 -6.20 -24.06
C VAL A 163 -10.77 -7.68 -23.86
N TYR A 164 -9.54 -8.12 -24.15
CA TYR A 164 -9.08 -9.46 -23.80
C TYR A 164 -8.64 -9.47 -22.33
N VAL A 165 -9.30 -10.27 -21.53
CA VAL A 165 -9.06 -10.37 -20.09
C VAL A 165 -8.37 -11.69 -19.76
N LYS A 166 -7.32 -11.62 -18.94
CA LYS A 166 -6.60 -12.78 -18.44
C LYS A 166 -6.44 -12.74 -16.93
N PHE A 167 -6.80 -13.83 -16.27
CA PHE A 167 -6.58 -14.09 -14.85
C PHE A 167 -5.56 -15.22 -14.69
N ASP A 168 -4.47 -14.98 -13.96
CA ASP A 168 -3.39 -15.96 -13.78
C ASP A 168 -3.88 -17.24 -13.05
N GLU A 169 -4.78 -17.09 -12.07
CA GLU A 169 -5.32 -18.22 -11.28
C GLU A 169 -6.77 -18.60 -11.70
N GLY A 170 -7.34 -17.87 -12.66
CA GLY A 170 -8.74 -17.97 -13.03
C GLY A 170 -9.68 -17.27 -12.04
N VAL A 171 -10.88 -16.96 -12.51
CA VAL A 171 -11.94 -16.29 -11.73
C VAL A 171 -13.26 -17.01 -11.91
N ARG A 172 -14.08 -17.05 -10.86
CA ARG A 172 -15.43 -17.57 -10.93
C ARG A 172 -16.36 -16.54 -11.54
N ILE A 173 -17.11 -16.95 -12.57
CA ILE A 173 -18.18 -16.18 -13.18
C ILE A 173 -19.48 -16.96 -12.97
N ASP A 174 -20.32 -16.45 -12.07
CA ASP A 174 -21.54 -17.17 -11.65
C ASP A 174 -22.55 -17.29 -12.78
N ASN A 175 -22.67 -16.26 -13.61
CA ASN A 175 -23.59 -16.27 -14.76
C ASN A 175 -23.02 -15.44 -15.92
N ILE A 176 -22.73 -16.07 -17.02
CA ILE A 176 -22.22 -15.43 -18.24
C ILE A 176 -23.26 -14.57 -18.98
N TYR A 177 -24.53 -14.67 -18.61
CA TYR A 177 -25.63 -13.87 -19.19
C TYR A 177 -25.79 -12.51 -18.53
N ASP A 178 -25.21 -12.33 -17.35
CA ASP A 178 -25.26 -11.07 -16.59
C ASP A 178 -24.04 -10.20 -16.91
N ALA A 179 -24.23 -8.89 -16.87
CA ALA A 179 -23.14 -7.95 -16.93
C ALA A 179 -22.32 -8.01 -15.63
N ILE A 180 -21.02 -7.85 -15.74
CA ILE A 180 -20.10 -7.83 -14.61
C ILE A 180 -19.17 -6.63 -14.69
N TRP A 181 -18.61 -6.23 -13.56
CA TRP A 181 -17.46 -5.34 -13.50
C TRP A 181 -16.18 -6.16 -13.45
N VAL A 182 -15.19 -5.81 -14.27
CA VAL A 182 -13.86 -6.41 -14.22
C VAL A 182 -12.84 -5.36 -13.86
N THR A 183 -12.09 -5.60 -12.78
CA THR A 183 -10.98 -4.74 -12.33
C THR A 183 -9.66 -5.36 -12.73
N GLY A 184 -8.72 -4.53 -13.18
CA GLY A 184 -7.37 -4.96 -13.53
C GLY A 184 -6.53 -3.86 -14.15
N GLU A 185 -5.30 -4.19 -14.54
CA GLU A 185 -4.38 -3.31 -15.25
C GLU A 185 -4.65 -3.39 -16.75
N LEU A 186 -5.00 -2.24 -17.36
CA LEU A 186 -5.31 -2.12 -18.79
C LEU A 186 -4.02 -1.88 -19.59
N SER A 187 -3.91 -2.52 -20.76
CA SER A 187 -2.87 -2.25 -21.75
C SER A 187 -3.50 -2.03 -23.13
N THR A 188 -2.92 -1.13 -23.91
CA THR A 188 -3.27 -0.86 -25.30
C THR A 188 -2.57 -1.79 -26.27
N ASP A 189 -1.83 -2.79 -25.78
CA ASP A 189 -1.29 -3.87 -26.59
C ASP A 189 -2.44 -4.73 -27.15
N GLY A 190 -2.77 -4.57 -28.40
CA GLY A 190 -3.79 -5.35 -29.08
C GLY A 190 -3.49 -6.85 -29.04
N TRP A 191 -4.54 -7.67 -29.22
CA TRP A 191 -4.42 -9.11 -29.38
C TRP A 191 -5.28 -9.57 -30.55
N LYS A 192 -4.81 -10.60 -31.25
CA LYS A 192 -5.55 -11.20 -32.37
C LYS A 192 -5.75 -12.67 -32.11
N GLY A 193 -7.00 -13.09 -31.99
CA GLY A 193 -7.42 -14.46 -31.81
C GLY A 193 -8.27 -14.96 -32.97
N ASP A 194 -8.74 -16.21 -32.84
CA ASP A 194 -9.56 -16.85 -33.86
C ASP A 194 -10.97 -16.24 -33.96
N ILE A 195 -11.49 -15.67 -32.87
CA ILE A 195 -12.84 -15.12 -32.79
C ILE A 195 -12.86 -13.64 -33.16
N ALA A 196 -11.86 -12.85 -32.68
CA ALA A 196 -11.81 -11.42 -32.91
C ALA A 196 -10.39 -10.84 -32.74
N SER A 197 -10.16 -9.67 -33.34
CA SER A 197 -9.07 -8.77 -32.97
C SER A 197 -9.55 -7.86 -31.85
N VAL A 198 -8.70 -7.60 -30.85
CA VAL A 198 -9.02 -6.75 -29.70
C VAL A 198 -8.04 -5.58 -29.64
N GLY A 199 -8.52 -4.40 -29.23
CA GLY A 199 -7.69 -3.22 -29.07
C GLY A 199 -7.02 -3.14 -27.69
N TYR A 200 -7.60 -3.79 -26.68
CA TYR A 200 -7.18 -3.68 -25.28
C TYR A 200 -6.96 -5.05 -24.65
N ARG A 201 -6.03 -5.09 -23.69
CA ARG A 201 -5.80 -6.25 -22.83
C ARG A 201 -5.95 -5.82 -21.38
N LEU A 202 -6.51 -6.68 -20.53
CA LEU A 202 -6.66 -6.44 -19.11
C LEU A 202 -6.05 -7.62 -18.34
N LYS A 203 -5.05 -7.34 -17.50
CA LYS A 203 -4.60 -8.28 -16.49
C LYS A 203 -5.58 -8.25 -15.32
N GLY A 204 -6.48 -9.24 -15.26
CA GLY A 204 -7.58 -9.27 -14.32
C GLY A 204 -7.12 -9.47 -12.87
N GLU A 205 -7.74 -8.71 -11.96
CA GLU A 205 -7.53 -8.77 -10.51
C GLU A 205 -8.80 -9.20 -9.77
N ALA A 206 -9.96 -8.67 -10.17
CA ALA A 206 -11.23 -8.96 -9.52
C ALA A 206 -12.42 -8.88 -10.48
N VAL A 207 -13.50 -9.58 -10.13
CA VAL A 207 -14.80 -9.54 -10.81
C VAL A 207 -15.89 -9.28 -9.78
N GLU A 208 -16.84 -8.40 -10.11
CA GLU A 208 -18.00 -8.06 -9.28
C GLU A 208 -19.27 -8.07 -10.15
N GLY A 209 -20.43 -8.34 -9.56
CA GLY A 209 -21.72 -8.17 -10.23
C GLY A 209 -21.96 -6.70 -10.59
N PHE A 210 -22.59 -6.47 -11.75
CA PHE A 210 -22.95 -5.13 -12.22
C PHE A 210 -24.20 -4.62 -11.50
#